data_bb8093b34a372e753aa96a437bc7b698
#
_entry.id   bb8093b34a372e753aa96a437bc7b698
#
_cell.length_a   1.000
_cell.length_b   1.000
_cell.length_c   1.000
_cell.angle_alpha   90.00
_cell.angle_beta   90.00
_cell.angle_gamma   90.00
#
_symmetry.space_group_name_H-M   'P 1'
#
loop_
_entity.id
_entity.type
_entity.pdbx_description
1 polymer ?
#
loop_
_entity_poly.entity_id
_entity_poly.type
_entity_poly.pdbx_seq_one_letter_code
_entity_poly.pdbx_strand_id
1 'polypeptide(L)'
;SQAKAEPLWLQDLRQAAFDKLESLALPKIERVKFHRWNLGDGTITENEPSANVPDFTALGNNPKLVQVGTNTVLEQLPADLISQGVVFTDLTTALEEIPEVVEAFFGKAVAYDEDKLAAYNYAYFNSAAVLYVPDNVEIDLPVESYFYQDRTSNVPFNKHVLIVAGKNSKLTYLERFETLGEATEKASANISVEVIAQDGAQVKFAAIDRLGENVTTYISRRGRIGRDASIDWALGIMNEGNVIADFDSDLIGNGSHANLKVIGLSSGRQVQGIDT
;
A
#
# COMPACT_ATOMS: atom_id res chain seq x y z
N SER A 1 17.12 17.54 -9.21
CA SER A 1 15.82 17.60 -9.91
C SER A 1 14.85 18.36 -9.04
N GLN A 2 14.24 19.43 -9.57
CA GLN A 2 13.11 20.05 -8.88
C GLN A 2 11.99 19.01 -8.84
N ALA A 3 11.53 18.65 -7.65
CA ALA A 3 10.31 17.86 -7.50
C ALA A 3 9.18 18.58 -8.24
N LYS A 4 8.60 17.95 -9.25
CA LYS A 4 7.42 18.49 -9.90
C LYS A 4 6.32 18.58 -8.85
N ALA A 5 5.60 19.71 -8.83
CA ALA A 5 4.47 19.86 -7.93
C ALA A 5 3.40 18.80 -8.22
N GLU A 6 2.83 18.21 -7.18
CA GLU A 6 1.67 17.31 -7.31
C GLU A 6 0.57 17.98 -8.14
N PRO A 7 -0.19 17.22 -8.96
CA PRO A 7 -1.32 17.76 -9.70
C PRO A 7 -2.40 18.32 -8.75
N LEU A 8 -3.16 19.32 -9.21
CA LEU A 8 -4.15 20.00 -8.38
C LEU A 8 -5.17 19.06 -7.75
N TRP A 9 -5.66 18.07 -8.49
CA TRP A 9 -6.62 17.10 -7.95
C TRP A 9 -6.08 16.32 -6.74
N LEU A 10 -4.77 16.02 -6.72
CA LEU A 10 -4.14 15.31 -5.62
C LEU A 10 -3.92 16.24 -4.42
N GLN A 11 -3.54 17.50 -4.68
CA GLN A 11 -3.45 18.53 -3.63
C GLN A 11 -4.83 18.78 -2.98
N ASP A 12 -5.88 18.87 -3.79
CA ASP A 12 -7.27 19.03 -3.32
C ASP A 12 -7.72 17.82 -2.49
N LEU A 13 -7.36 16.61 -2.91
CA LEU A 13 -7.65 15.37 -2.18
C LEU A 13 -6.96 15.36 -0.81
N ARG A 14 -5.66 15.73 -0.75
CA ARG A 14 -4.92 15.86 0.51
C ARG A 14 -5.55 16.88 1.44
N GLN A 15 -5.93 18.05 0.91
CA GLN A 15 -6.54 19.11 1.70
C GLN A 15 -7.91 18.67 2.23
N ALA A 16 -8.75 18.05 1.39
CA ALA A 16 -10.05 17.54 1.80
C ALA A 16 -9.93 16.48 2.91
N ALA A 17 -8.94 15.59 2.81
CA ALA A 17 -8.65 14.61 3.85
C ALA A 17 -8.18 15.26 5.15
N PHE A 18 -7.28 16.24 5.05
CA PHE A 18 -6.79 17.00 6.20
C PHE A 18 -7.93 17.71 6.95
N ASP A 19 -8.84 18.36 6.23
CA ASP A 19 -9.97 19.09 6.81
C ASP A 19 -10.96 18.18 7.57
N LYS A 20 -10.95 16.88 7.25
CA LYS A 20 -11.80 15.87 7.89
C LYS A 20 -11.20 15.25 9.16
N LEU A 21 -9.89 15.35 9.37
CA LEU A 21 -9.17 14.64 10.45
C LEU A 21 -9.77 14.83 11.85
N GLU A 22 -10.20 16.03 12.20
CA GLU A 22 -10.75 16.29 13.53
C GLU A 22 -12.19 15.81 13.69
N SER A 23 -12.94 15.73 12.58
CA SER A 23 -14.37 15.37 12.61
C SER A 23 -14.62 13.86 12.51
N LEU A 24 -13.66 13.10 11.97
CA LEU A 24 -13.82 11.66 11.75
C LEU A 24 -13.46 10.85 13.00
N ALA A 25 -14.21 9.78 13.22
CA ALA A 25 -13.91 8.79 14.25
C ALA A 25 -12.81 7.84 13.80
N LEU A 26 -12.11 7.22 14.76
CA LEU A 26 -11.27 6.06 14.48
C LEU A 26 -12.13 4.87 14.02
N PRO A 27 -11.60 3.99 13.17
CA PRO A 27 -12.30 2.76 12.79
C PRO A 27 -12.61 1.92 14.03
N LYS A 28 -13.67 1.14 13.96
CA LYS A 28 -14.08 0.27 15.07
C LYS A 28 -13.57 -1.14 14.81
N ILE A 29 -12.65 -1.57 15.65
CA ILE A 29 -12.22 -2.97 15.69
C ILE A 29 -12.77 -3.59 16.97
N GLU A 30 -13.61 -4.60 16.83
CA GLU A 30 -14.24 -5.23 17.99
C GLU A 30 -13.20 -5.74 19.00
N ARG A 31 -13.45 -5.48 20.28
CA ARG A 31 -12.63 -5.92 21.42
C ARG A 31 -11.24 -5.31 21.52
N VAL A 32 -10.81 -4.44 20.59
CA VAL A 32 -9.52 -3.77 20.66
C VAL A 32 -9.70 -2.29 21.00
N LYS A 33 -9.03 -1.84 22.08
CA LYS A 33 -9.05 -0.45 22.53
C LYS A 33 -7.76 0.24 22.15
N PHE A 34 -7.72 0.82 20.95
CA PHE A 34 -6.51 1.44 20.40
C PHE A 34 -6.55 2.98 20.31
N HIS A 35 -7.60 3.63 20.86
CA HIS A 35 -7.75 5.09 20.83
C HIS A 35 -6.60 5.89 21.47
N ARG A 36 -5.70 5.21 22.21
CA ARG A 36 -4.50 5.81 22.82
C ARG A 36 -3.21 5.42 22.10
N TRP A 37 -3.30 4.65 21.02
CA TRP A 37 -2.11 4.29 20.26
C TRP A 37 -1.71 5.45 19.36
N ASN A 38 -0.39 5.65 19.20
CA ASN A 38 0.10 6.55 18.17
C ASN A 38 0.05 5.83 16.83
N LEU A 39 -0.90 6.22 15.98
CA LEU A 39 -1.13 5.63 14.64
C LEU A 39 -0.82 6.63 13.53
N GLY A 40 -0.27 7.78 13.86
CA GLY A 40 0.09 8.78 12.89
C GLY A 40 0.96 9.89 13.46
N ASP A 41 1.82 10.47 12.64
CA ASP A 41 2.81 11.48 13.04
C ASP A 41 2.60 12.85 12.38
N GLY A 42 1.60 13.01 11.52
CA GLY A 42 1.10 14.28 11.00
C GLY A 42 2.10 15.16 10.24
N THR A 43 3.13 14.57 9.64
CA THR A 43 4.11 15.30 8.85
C THR A 43 4.36 14.66 7.49
N ILE A 44 4.54 15.51 6.45
CA ILE A 44 5.00 15.07 5.13
C ILE A 44 6.48 15.43 5.05
N THR A 45 7.33 14.44 5.26
CA THR A 45 8.78 14.57 5.14
C THR A 45 9.33 13.39 4.34
N GLU A 46 10.45 13.59 3.69
CA GLU A 46 11.13 12.57 2.91
C GLU A 46 12.38 12.10 3.63
N ASN A 47 12.75 10.85 3.42
CA ASN A 47 14.02 10.32 3.88
C ASN A 47 15.15 10.81 2.96
N GLU A 48 16.30 11.15 3.56
CA GLU A 48 17.55 11.10 2.81
C GLU A 48 17.79 9.64 2.34
N PRO A 49 18.46 9.43 1.19
CA PRO A 49 18.78 8.09 0.72
C PRO A 49 19.53 7.30 1.78
N SER A 50 19.01 6.13 2.15
CA SER A 50 19.62 5.28 3.17
C SER A 50 20.97 4.73 2.71
N ALA A 51 21.98 4.80 3.57
CA ALA A 51 23.27 4.16 3.33
C ALA A 51 23.24 2.62 3.53
N ASN A 52 22.20 2.11 4.17
CA ASN A 52 22.06 0.69 4.53
C ASN A 52 20.99 -0.02 3.67
N VAL A 53 21.01 0.24 2.37
CA VAL A 53 20.13 -0.46 1.44
C VAL A 53 20.58 -1.92 1.31
N PRO A 54 19.70 -2.91 1.55
CA PRO A 54 20.04 -4.31 1.32
C PRO A 54 20.47 -4.58 -0.13
N ASP A 55 21.30 -5.58 -0.35
CA ASP A 55 21.65 -6.03 -1.70
C ASP A 55 20.48 -6.82 -2.30
N PHE A 56 19.84 -6.27 -3.30
CA PHE A 56 18.72 -6.87 -4.02
C PHE A 56 19.12 -7.63 -5.28
N THR A 57 20.41 -7.75 -5.61
CA THR A 57 20.88 -8.41 -6.82
C THR A 57 20.52 -9.90 -6.88
N ALA A 58 20.31 -10.53 -5.73
CA ALA A 58 19.93 -11.94 -5.61
C ALA A 58 18.41 -12.20 -5.80
N LEU A 59 17.56 -11.19 -5.94
CA LEU A 59 16.11 -11.35 -6.01
C LEU A 59 15.57 -11.92 -7.33
N GLY A 60 16.46 -12.30 -8.26
CA GLY A 60 16.03 -12.89 -9.55
C GLY A 60 15.45 -11.85 -10.53
N ASN A 61 14.77 -12.33 -11.59
CA ASN A 61 14.34 -11.52 -12.73
C ASN A 61 12.83 -11.14 -12.72
N ASN A 62 12.11 -11.41 -11.64
CA ASN A 62 10.70 -11.03 -11.54
C ASN A 62 10.54 -9.51 -11.62
N PRO A 63 9.42 -9.02 -12.17
CA PRO A 63 9.05 -7.60 -12.04
C PRO A 63 9.07 -7.19 -10.58
N LYS A 64 9.78 -6.12 -10.21
CA LYS A 64 9.87 -5.70 -8.81
C LYS A 64 10.06 -4.20 -8.63
N LEU A 65 9.56 -3.73 -7.50
CA LEU A 65 9.77 -2.39 -7.00
C LEU A 65 10.28 -2.49 -5.56
N VAL A 66 11.39 -1.82 -5.26
CA VAL A 66 11.94 -1.74 -3.91
C VAL A 66 12.00 -0.29 -3.49
N GLN A 67 11.40 0.00 -2.33
CA GLN A 67 11.45 1.33 -1.73
C GLN A 67 11.95 1.22 -0.28
N VAL A 68 12.85 2.13 0.09
CA VAL A 68 13.39 2.28 1.44
C VAL A 68 13.00 3.65 1.96
N GLY A 69 12.19 3.70 3.01
CA GLY A 69 11.55 4.93 3.45
C GLY A 69 10.71 5.53 2.32
N THR A 70 11.05 6.75 1.92
CA THR A 70 10.39 7.46 0.82
C THR A 70 11.11 7.30 -0.54
N ASN A 71 12.24 6.60 -0.56
CA ASN A 71 13.09 6.51 -1.76
C ASN A 71 12.86 5.21 -2.53
N THR A 72 12.68 5.30 -3.85
CA THR A 72 12.73 4.17 -4.77
C THR A 72 14.19 3.80 -5.05
N VAL A 73 14.58 2.58 -4.69
CA VAL A 73 15.98 2.11 -4.79
C VAL A 73 16.18 1.08 -5.89
N LEU A 74 15.12 0.42 -6.33
CA LEU A 74 15.14 -0.51 -7.46
C LEU A 74 13.79 -0.53 -8.16
N GLU A 75 13.83 -0.38 -9.47
CA GLU A 75 12.73 -0.68 -10.38
C GLU A 75 13.23 -1.69 -11.42
N GLN A 76 12.55 -2.82 -11.51
CA GLN A 76 12.87 -3.85 -12.48
C GLN A 76 11.58 -4.30 -13.15
N LEU A 77 11.42 -3.95 -14.40
CA LEU A 77 10.30 -4.37 -15.23
C LEU A 77 10.82 -4.96 -16.54
N PRO A 78 10.50 -6.23 -16.88
CA PRO A 78 10.88 -6.84 -18.14
C PRO A 78 10.41 -6.03 -19.36
N ALA A 79 11.24 -5.96 -20.39
CA ALA A 79 10.97 -5.14 -21.58
C ALA A 79 9.69 -5.56 -22.33
N ASP A 80 9.33 -6.82 -22.31
CA ASP A 80 8.10 -7.34 -22.87
C ASP A 80 6.85 -6.82 -22.13
N LEU A 81 6.90 -6.66 -20.81
CA LEU A 81 5.82 -6.05 -20.03
C LEU A 81 5.75 -4.54 -20.26
N ILE A 82 6.88 -3.86 -20.35
CA ILE A 82 6.92 -2.43 -20.73
C ILE A 82 6.27 -2.23 -22.12
N SER A 83 6.59 -3.07 -23.07
CA SER A 83 6.02 -2.98 -24.42
C SER A 83 4.52 -3.25 -24.48
N GLN A 84 3.97 -3.95 -23.49
CA GLN A 84 2.55 -4.17 -23.30
C GLN A 84 1.85 -3.04 -22.52
N GLY A 85 2.60 -2.01 -22.08
CA GLY A 85 2.08 -0.87 -21.36
C GLY A 85 1.92 -1.08 -19.85
N VAL A 86 2.55 -2.13 -19.27
CA VAL A 86 2.61 -2.30 -17.81
C VAL A 86 3.49 -1.20 -17.22
N VAL A 87 3.03 -0.58 -16.14
CA VAL A 87 3.77 0.42 -15.36
C VAL A 87 3.87 -0.06 -13.92
N PHE A 88 5.08 -0.07 -13.37
CA PHE A 88 5.32 -0.43 -11.98
C PHE A 88 6.43 0.45 -11.40
N THR A 89 6.05 1.49 -10.68
CA THR A 89 6.94 2.57 -10.27
C THR A 89 6.40 3.32 -9.04
N ASP A 90 7.09 4.38 -8.63
CA ASP A 90 6.57 5.32 -7.63
C ASP A 90 5.46 6.23 -8.20
N LEU A 91 4.73 6.89 -7.29
CA LEU A 91 3.61 7.76 -7.68
C LEU A 91 4.05 8.95 -8.54
N THR A 92 5.20 9.54 -8.25
CA THR A 92 5.69 10.72 -8.99
C THR A 92 5.93 10.38 -10.45
N THR A 93 6.61 9.25 -10.70
CA THR A 93 6.84 8.73 -12.04
C THR A 93 5.53 8.30 -12.71
N ALA A 94 4.64 7.63 -11.98
CA ALA A 94 3.32 7.23 -12.53
C ALA A 94 2.47 8.43 -12.94
N LEU A 95 2.52 9.54 -12.19
CA LEU A 95 1.83 10.78 -12.54
C LEU A 95 2.40 11.45 -13.82
N GLU A 96 3.64 11.13 -14.20
CA GLU A 96 4.23 11.58 -15.46
C GLU A 96 3.88 10.64 -16.63
N GLU A 97 3.88 9.34 -16.40
CA GLU A 97 3.73 8.31 -17.44
C GLU A 97 2.28 7.97 -17.75
N ILE A 98 1.43 7.89 -16.71
CA ILE A 98 0.02 7.46 -16.82
C ILE A 98 -0.91 8.33 -15.95
N PRO A 99 -0.86 9.67 -16.04
CA PRO A 99 -1.60 10.58 -15.15
C PRO A 99 -3.10 10.30 -15.14
N GLU A 100 -3.70 9.98 -16.28
CA GLU A 100 -5.13 9.70 -16.43
C GLU A 100 -5.55 8.41 -15.70
N VAL A 101 -4.69 7.40 -15.63
CA VAL A 101 -4.97 6.17 -14.89
C VAL A 101 -4.91 6.44 -13.38
N VAL A 102 -3.87 7.16 -12.95
CA VAL A 102 -3.74 7.50 -11.52
C VAL A 102 -4.92 8.34 -11.06
N GLU A 103 -5.30 9.40 -11.78
CA GLU A 103 -6.45 10.25 -11.43
C GLU A 103 -7.77 9.48 -11.42
N ALA A 104 -7.96 8.56 -12.36
CA ALA A 104 -9.19 7.77 -12.46
C ALA A 104 -9.36 6.78 -11.30
N PHE A 105 -8.28 6.23 -10.75
CA PHE A 105 -8.36 5.09 -9.83
C PHE A 105 -7.83 5.37 -8.42
N PHE A 106 -7.02 6.39 -8.21
CA PHE A 106 -6.51 6.74 -6.88
C PHE A 106 -7.65 7.18 -5.95
N GLY A 107 -7.76 6.58 -4.79
CA GLY A 107 -8.84 6.87 -3.84
C GLY A 107 -10.20 6.29 -4.21
N LYS A 108 -10.25 5.24 -5.03
CA LYS A 108 -11.52 4.63 -5.45
C LYS A 108 -11.89 3.36 -4.70
N ALA A 109 -10.95 2.71 -4.02
CA ALA A 109 -11.25 1.58 -3.16
C ALA A 109 -11.38 2.00 -1.69
N VAL A 110 -10.54 2.92 -1.21
CA VAL A 110 -10.62 3.50 0.13
C VAL A 110 -11.06 4.96 0.01
N ALA A 111 -12.18 5.33 0.62
CA ALA A 111 -12.59 6.74 0.63
C ALA A 111 -11.75 7.53 1.64
N TYR A 112 -11.30 8.73 1.25
CA TYR A 112 -10.47 9.59 2.12
C TYR A 112 -11.19 10.04 3.40
N ASP A 113 -12.50 9.98 3.43
CA ASP A 113 -13.37 10.38 4.54
C ASP A 113 -14.09 9.20 5.20
N GLU A 114 -13.65 7.98 4.96
CA GLU A 114 -14.23 6.77 5.55
C GLU A 114 -14.06 6.73 7.08
N ASP A 115 -12.85 6.96 7.52
CA ASP A 115 -12.49 7.09 8.93
C ASP A 115 -11.26 8.00 9.12
N LYS A 116 -10.90 8.23 10.37
CA LYS A 116 -9.77 9.10 10.73
C LYS A 116 -8.42 8.59 10.21
N LEU A 117 -8.20 7.27 10.14
CA LEU A 117 -6.92 6.71 9.71
C LEU A 117 -6.78 6.69 8.19
N ALA A 118 -7.89 6.51 7.46
CA ALA A 118 -7.95 6.71 6.01
C ALA A 118 -7.66 8.19 5.67
N ALA A 119 -8.36 9.13 6.32
CA ALA A 119 -8.10 10.56 6.13
C ALA A 119 -6.64 10.92 6.44
N TYR A 120 -6.08 10.35 7.51
CA TYR A 120 -4.68 10.55 7.87
C TYR A 120 -3.75 10.06 6.77
N ASN A 121 -4.00 8.88 6.19
CA ASN A 121 -3.18 8.38 5.07
C ASN A 121 -3.17 9.39 3.92
N TYR A 122 -4.35 9.77 3.41
CA TYR A 122 -4.45 10.69 2.26
C TYR A 122 -3.82 12.06 2.54
N ALA A 123 -3.97 12.59 3.75
CA ALA A 123 -3.38 13.87 4.12
C ALA A 123 -1.84 13.83 4.18
N TYR A 124 -1.28 12.70 4.64
CA TYR A 124 0.13 12.63 5.05
C TYR A 124 0.95 11.52 4.39
N PHE A 125 0.44 10.74 3.42
CA PHE A 125 1.31 9.77 2.77
C PHE A 125 2.52 10.49 2.14
N ASN A 126 3.70 9.97 2.41
CA ASN A 126 4.98 10.51 1.95
C ASN A 126 5.74 9.54 1.05
N SER A 127 5.18 8.36 0.83
CA SER A 127 5.69 7.36 -0.10
C SER A 127 4.52 6.64 -0.74
N ALA A 128 4.55 6.47 -2.06
CA ALA A 128 3.52 5.73 -2.76
C ALA A 128 4.10 4.92 -3.92
N ALA A 129 3.38 3.85 -4.29
CA ALA A 129 3.71 2.97 -5.40
C ALA A 129 2.48 2.72 -6.26
N VAL A 130 2.69 2.58 -7.57
CA VAL A 130 1.63 2.32 -8.54
C VAL A 130 2.02 1.14 -9.40
N LEU A 131 1.12 0.14 -9.48
CA LEU A 131 1.17 -0.94 -10.47
C LEU A 131 -0.06 -0.80 -11.38
N TYR A 132 0.17 -0.64 -12.67
CA TYR A 132 -0.87 -0.67 -13.69
C TYR A 132 -0.62 -1.81 -14.66
N VAL A 133 -1.60 -2.69 -14.80
CA VAL A 133 -1.62 -3.76 -15.79
C VAL A 133 -2.75 -3.45 -16.78
N PRO A 134 -2.44 -3.18 -18.05
CA PRO A 134 -3.46 -2.85 -19.06
C PRO A 134 -4.46 -3.97 -19.32
N ASP A 135 -5.55 -3.61 -20.04
CA ASP A 135 -6.58 -4.56 -20.45
C ASP A 135 -6.00 -5.74 -21.25
N ASN A 136 -6.46 -6.94 -20.95
CA ASN A 136 -6.08 -8.20 -21.62
C ASN A 136 -4.59 -8.59 -21.48
N VAL A 137 -3.86 -7.98 -20.53
CA VAL A 137 -2.47 -8.36 -20.25
C VAL A 137 -2.44 -9.41 -19.14
N GLU A 138 -1.77 -10.51 -19.40
CA GLU A 138 -1.47 -11.55 -18.41
C GLU A 138 0.01 -11.53 -18.05
N ILE A 139 0.32 -11.47 -16.75
CA ILE A 139 1.68 -11.50 -16.24
C ILE A 139 1.91 -12.85 -15.57
N ASP A 140 2.76 -13.69 -16.18
CA ASP A 140 3.03 -15.04 -15.70
C ASP A 140 3.94 -15.06 -14.47
N LEU A 141 4.90 -14.13 -14.40
CA LEU A 141 5.82 -14.01 -13.28
C LEU A 141 5.18 -13.23 -12.13
N PRO A 142 5.44 -13.61 -10.87
CA PRO A 142 5.01 -12.80 -9.74
C PRO A 142 5.59 -11.38 -9.81
N VAL A 143 4.74 -10.37 -9.61
CA VAL A 143 5.14 -8.96 -9.46
C VAL A 143 5.42 -8.71 -7.98
N GLU A 144 6.59 -8.24 -7.63
CA GLU A 144 7.08 -8.18 -6.25
C GLU A 144 7.32 -6.75 -5.77
N SER A 145 6.76 -6.41 -4.61
CA SER A 145 7.04 -5.16 -3.91
C SER A 145 7.77 -5.44 -2.60
N TYR A 146 8.82 -4.68 -2.37
CA TYR A 146 9.56 -4.67 -1.12
C TYR A 146 9.56 -3.25 -0.55
N PHE A 147 8.85 -3.04 0.53
CA PHE A 147 8.71 -1.75 1.18
C PHE A 147 9.33 -1.79 2.57
N TYR A 148 10.39 -1.02 2.76
CA TYR A 148 11.12 -0.97 4.02
C TYR A 148 10.87 0.35 4.73
N GLN A 149 10.39 0.27 5.97
CA GLN A 149 10.45 1.40 6.88
C GLN A 149 11.90 1.62 7.29
N ASP A 150 12.45 2.79 7.00
CA ASP A 150 13.81 3.14 7.42
C ASP A 150 13.80 3.73 8.84
N ARG A 151 14.28 2.93 9.80
CA ARG A 151 14.38 3.31 11.21
C ARG A 151 15.72 3.96 11.58
N THR A 152 16.59 4.19 10.60
CA THR A 152 17.81 5.01 10.81
C THR A 152 17.50 6.50 10.84
N SER A 153 16.28 6.88 10.49
CA SER A 153 15.75 8.23 10.54
C SER A 153 14.39 8.28 11.24
N ASN A 154 13.96 9.46 11.69
CA ASN A 154 12.66 9.68 12.34
C ASN A 154 11.57 10.13 11.36
N VAL A 155 11.71 9.80 10.09
CA VAL A 155 10.69 10.12 9.07
C VAL A 155 9.49 9.18 9.24
N PRO A 156 8.25 9.70 9.27
CA PRO A 156 7.06 8.87 9.33
C PRO A 156 6.96 7.90 8.16
N PHE A 157 6.38 6.72 8.39
CA PHE A 157 6.14 5.71 7.36
C PHE A 157 4.65 5.70 6.98
N ASN A 158 4.28 6.63 6.12
CA ASN A 158 2.92 6.79 5.62
C ASN A 158 2.89 6.38 4.14
N LYS A 159 2.43 5.16 3.89
CA LYS A 159 2.52 4.51 2.58
C LYS A 159 1.16 4.42 1.91
N HIS A 160 1.12 4.71 0.60
CA HIS A 160 -0.04 4.44 -0.24
C HIS A 160 0.37 3.57 -1.43
N VAL A 161 -0.38 2.51 -1.70
CA VAL A 161 -0.14 1.61 -2.84
C VAL A 161 -1.41 1.53 -3.67
N LEU A 162 -1.28 1.77 -4.97
CA LEU A 162 -2.37 1.62 -5.93
C LEU A 162 -2.02 0.50 -6.92
N ILE A 163 -2.89 -0.50 -7.03
CA ILE A 163 -2.79 -1.56 -8.02
C ILE A 163 -4.04 -1.51 -8.89
N VAL A 164 -3.87 -1.32 -10.18
CA VAL A 164 -4.94 -1.33 -11.17
C VAL A 164 -4.74 -2.49 -12.12
N ALA A 165 -5.62 -3.48 -12.03
CA ALA A 165 -5.71 -4.59 -12.97
C ALA A 165 -6.78 -4.26 -14.02
N GLY A 166 -6.38 -4.01 -15.25
CA GLY A 166 -7.25 -3.69 -16.37
C GLY A 166 -8.19 -4.85 -16.72
N LYS A 167 -9.16 -4.60 -17.60
CA LYS A 167 -10.17 -5.60 -17.96
C LYS A 167 -9.54 -6.86 -18.51
N ASN A 168 -10.01 -8.02 -18.03
CA ASN A 168 -9.51 -9.35 -18.42
C ASN A 168 -7.99 -9.54 -18.21
N SER A 169 -7.36 -8.71 -17.38
CA SER A 169 -5.95 -8.87 -17.01
C SER A 169 -5.79 -9.95 -15.95
N LYS A 170 -4.56 -10.47 -15.81
CA LYS A 170 -4.25 -11.50 -14.83
C LYS A 170 -2.86 -11.29 -14.26
N LEU A 171 -2.74 -11.31 -12.93
CA LEU A 171 -1.47 -11.17 -12.25
C LEU A 171 -1.45 -11.84 -10.89
N THR A 172 -0.24 -12.18 -10.44
CA THR A 172 0.08 -12.50 -9.04
C THR A 172 0.96 -11.38 -8.50
N TYR A 173 0.54 -10.76 -7.39
CA TYR A 173 1.28 -9.70 -6.73
C TYR A 173 1.71 -10.15 -5.33
N LEU A 174 2.99 -9.92 -5.04
CA LEU A 174 3.60 -10.27 -3.75
C LEU A 174 4.11 -9.00 -3.08
N GLU A 175 3.70 -8.76 -1.83
CA GLU A 175 4.05 -7.55 -1.08
C GLU A 175 4.76 -7.89 0.22
N ARG A 176 5.81 -7.14 0.54
CA ARG A 176 6.50 -7.23 1.83
C ARG A 176 6.66 -5.85 2.44
N PHE A 177 6.25 -5.75 3.71
CA PHE A 177 6.58 -4.61 4.57
C PHE A 177 7.54 -5.08 5.64
N GLU A 178 8.70 -4.45 5.72
CA GLU A 178 9.74 -4.79 6.70
C GLU A 178 10.34 -3.51 7.30
N THR A 179 11.03 -3.64 8.42
CA THR A 179 11.78 -2.55 9.06
C THR A 179 13.27 -2.74 8.82
N LEU A 180 13.97 -1.68 8.42
CA LEU A 180 15.42 -1.60 8.36
C LEU A 180 15.95 -0.74 9.50
N GLY A 181 17.06 -1.19 10.09
CA GLY A 181 17.68 -0.52 11.21
C GLY A 181 16.99 -0.83 12.54
N GLU A 182 17.67 -0.49 13.61
CA GLU A 182 17.18 -0.64 14.97
C GLU A 182 16.94 0.73 15.58
N ALA A 183 15.77 0.93 16.18
CA ALA A 183 15.46 2.12 16.95
C ALA A 183 14.70 1.73 18.21
N THR A 184 15.12 2.30 19.33
CA THR A 184 14.45 2.12 20.64
C THR A 184 13.22 3.00 20.77
N GLU A 185 13.14 4.07 19.99
CA GLU A 185 12.02 4.99 19.99
C GLU A 185 10.78 4.37 19.32
N LYS A 186 9.61 4.78 19.81
CA LYS A 186 8.34 4.37 19.22
C LYS A 186 8.10 5.09 17.89
N ALA A 187 7.57 4.38 16.93
CA ALA A 187 7.13 4.93 15.67
C ALA A 187 5.77 4.38 15.26
N SER A 188 5.18 5.02 14.27
CA SER A 188 3.96 4.55 13.61
C SER A 188 4.21 4.22 12.15
N ALA A 189 3.37 3.34 11.63
CA ALA A 189 3.22 3.11 10.20
C ALA A 189 1.73 3.21 9.86
N ASN A 190 1.41 4.01 8.85
CA ASN A 190 0.06 4.09 8.30
C ASN A 190 0.13 3.69 6.82
N ILE A 191 -0.50 2.57 6.49
CA ILE A 191 -0.38 1.93 5.18
C ILE A 191 -1.77 1.76 4.59
N SER A 192 -1.99 2.24 3.38
CA SER A 192 -3.19 2.04 2.59
C SER A 192 -2.85 1.36 1.27
N VAL A 193 -3.53 0.27 0.95
CA VAL A 193 -3.35 -0.48 -0.29
C VAL A 193 -4.69 -0.63 -0.99
N GLU A 194 -4.79 -0.07 -2.17
CA GLU A 194 -5.96 -0.15 -3.04
C GLU A 194 -5.71 -1.11 -4.20
N VAL A 195 -6.60 -2.07 -4.40
CA VAL A 195 -6.58 -2.99 -5.53
C VAL A 195 -7.85 -2.85 -6.33
N ILE A 196 -7.74 -2.31 -7.54
CA ILE A 196 -8.84 -2.15 -8.47
C ILE A 196 -8.77 -3.29 -9.49
N ALA A 197 -9.65 -4.27 -9.36
CA ALA A 197 -9.83 -5.34 -10.34
C ALA A 197 -10.99 -4.97 -11.28
N GLN A 198 -10.68 -4.53 -12.49
CA GLN A 198 -11.70 -4.19 -13.49
C GLN A 198 -12.40 -5.44 -14.02
N ASP A 199 -13.46 -5.27 -14.83
CA ASP A 199 -14.27 -6.38 -15.35
C ASP A 199 -13.42 -7.53 -15.90
N GLY A 200 -13.64 -8.74 -15.42
CA GLY A 200 -12.93 -9.94 -15.84
C GLY A 200 -11.48 -10.08 -15.31
N ALA A 201 -10.96 -9.10 -14.57
CA ALA A 201 -9.60 -9.17 -14.04
C ALA A 201 -9.46 -10.26 -12.96
N GLN A 202 -8.31 -10.90 -12.91
CA GLN A 202 -7.98 -11.93 -11.93
C GLN A 202 -6.69 -11.56 -11.20
N VAL A 203 -6.80 -11.24 -9.91
CA VAL A 203 -5.67 -10.85 -9.07
C VAL A 203 -5.46 -11.88 -7.96
N LYS A 204 -4.25 -12.42 -7.86
CA LYS A 204 -3.78 -13.13 -6.68
C LYS A 204 -2.87 -12.18 -5.92
N PHE A 205 -3.25 -11.85 -4.70
CA PHE A 205 -2.50 -10.93 -3.84
C PHE A 205 -2.00 -11.65 -2.60
N ALA A 206 -0.70 -11.69 -2.42
CA ALA A 206 -0.11 -12.20 -1.18
C ALA A 206 0.75 -11.14 -0.51
N ALA A 207 0.67 -11.04 0.81
CA ALA A 207 1.46 -10.10 1.58
C ALA A 207 2.03 -10.71 2.85
N ILE A 208 3.20 -10.21 3.26
CA ILE A 208 3.80 -10.47 4.56
C ILE A 208 4.20 -9.14 5.19
N ASP A 209 3.64 -8.84 6.35
CA ASP A 209 3.93 -7.64 7.13
C ASP A 209 4.82 -8.03 8.32
N ARG A 210 6.05 -7.46 8.38
CA ARG A 210 7.07 -7.73 9.41
C ARG A 210 7.70 -6.45 9.91
N LEU A 211 6.88 -5.51 10.35
CA LEU A 211 7.38 -4.28 10.97
C LEU A 211 7.82 -4.55 12.42
N GLY A 212 8.86 -3.84 12.85
CA GLY A 212 9.58 -4.09 14.11
C GLY A 212 8.78 -3.81 15.38
N GLU A 213 9.32 -4.23 16.53
CA GLU A 213 8.67 -4.23 17.86
C GLU A 213 8.14 -2.84 18.29
N ASN A 214 8.89 -1.78 18.01
CA ASN A 214 8.54 -0.42 18.42
C ASN A 214 7.67 0.33 17.39
N VAL A 215 7.09 -0.39 16.41
CA VAL A 215 6.23 0.18 15.38
C VAL A 215 4.78 -0.18 15.65
N THR A 216 3.94 0.83 15.86
CA THR A 216 2.49 0.66 15.89
C THR A 216 1.95 0.85 14.47
N THR A 217 1.27 -0.14 13.94
CA THR A 217 0.86 -0.18 12.52
C THR A 217 -0.66 -0.08 12.39
N TYR A 218 -1.12 0.80 11.52
CA TYR A 218 -2.39 0.68 10.84
C TYR A 218 -2.15 0.26 9.40
N ILE A 219 -2.88 -0.76 8.94
CA ILE A 219 -2.83 -1.19 7.56
C ILE A 219 -4.23 -1.50 7.03
N SER A 220 -4.62 -0.81 5.96
CA SER A 220 -5.84 -1.09 5.20
C SER A 220 -5.48 -1.70 3.85
N ARG A 221 -6.13 -2.81 3.48
CA ARG A 221 -6.09 -3.38 2.13
C ARG A 221 -7.51 -3.54 1.62
N ARG A 222 -7.84 -2.76 0.61
CA ARG A 222 -9.17 -2.73 0.04
C ARG A 222 -9.17 -3.14 -1.43
N GLY A 223 -9.99 -4.14 -1.76
CA GLY A 223 -10.29 -4.51 -3.14
C GLY A 223 -11.57 -3.85 -3.65
N ARG A 224 -11.56 -3.36 -4.87
CA ARG A 224 -12.77 -2.97 -5.60
C ARG A 224 -12.88 -3.84 -6.85
N ILE A 225 -13.92 -4.71 -6.90
CA ILE A 225 -13.97 -5.86 -7.81
C ILE A 225 -15.15 -5.69 -8.79
N GLY A 226 -14.80 -5.53 -10.07
CA GLY A 226 -15.73 -5.39 -11.17
C GLY A 226 -16.45 -6.68 -11.55
N ARG A 227 -17.23 -6.64 -12.61
CA ARG A 227 -18.03 -7.78 -13.08
C ARG A 227 -17.13 -8.93 -13.51
N ASP A 228 -17.47 -10.15 -13.05
CA ASP A 228 -16.75 -11.38 -13.35
C ASP A 228 -15.24 -11.34 -13.00
N ALA A 229 -14.83 -10.37 -12.16
CA ALA A 229 -13.48 -10.21 -11.68
C ALA A 229 -13.28 -10.90 -10.32
N SER A 230 -12.04 -11.17 -9.95
CA SER A 230 -11.71 -11.81 -8.68
C SER A 230 -10.43 -11.27 -8.05
N ILE A 231 -10.42 -11.23 -6.70
CA ILE A 231 -9.20 -11.05 -5.90
C ILE A 231 -9.10 -12.19 -4.89
N ASP A 232 -8.00 -12.94 -4.97
CA ASP A 232 -7.63 -13.95 -3.98
C ASP A 232 -6.54 -13.38 -3.06
N TRP A 233 -6.88 -13.12 -1.81
CA TRP A 233 -5.98 -12.58 -0.79
C TRP A 233 -5.36 -13.68 0.06
N ALA A 234 -4.05 -13.58 0.31
CA ALA A 234 -3.31 -14.38 1.27
C ALA A 234 -2.41 -13.47 2.11
N LEU A 235 -2.85 -13.09 3.31
CA LEU A 235 -2.23 -12.05 4.12
C LEU A 235 -1.62 -12.63 5.40
N GLY A 236 -0.33 -12.38 5.62
CA GLY A 236 0.41 -12.75 6.82
C GLY A 236 0.77 -11.53 7.65
N ILE A 237 0.19 -11.39 8.85
CA ILE A 237 0.52 -10.32 9.79
C ILE A 237 1.50 -10.90 10.80
N MET A 238 2.78 -10.58 10.63
CA MET A 238 3.90 -11.07 11.43
C MET A 238 4.68 -9.91 12.07
N ASN A 239 4.05 -8.75 12.21
CA ASN A 239 4.64 -7.59 12.87
C ASN A 239 4.98 -7.92 14.32
N GLU A 240 6.03 -7.29 14.85
CA GLU A 240 6.42 -7.44 16.25
C GLU A 240 5.73 -6.41 17.15
N GLY A 241 5.35 -5.25 16.61
CA GLY A 241 4.57 -4.22 17.29
C GLY A 241 3.06 -4.41 17.20
N ASN A 242 2.31 -3.52 17.82
CA ASN A 242 0.84 -3.54 17.78
C ASN A 242 0.31 -3.23 16.38
N VAL A 243 -0.79 -3.89 15.99
CA VAL A 243 -1.37 -3.76 14.66
C VAL A 243 -2.88 -3.56 14.73
N ILE A 244 -3.38 -2.64 13.94
CA ILE A 244 -4.78 -2.56 13.49
C ILE A 244 -4.78 -2.80 12.00
N ALA A 245 -5.52 -3.80 11.57
CA ALA A 245 -5.64 -4.18 10.16
C ALA A 245 -7.11 -4.20 9.76
N ASP A 246 -7.39 -3.64 8.57
CA ASP A 246 -8.71 -3.58 7.97
C ASP A 246 -8.60 -4.10 6.53
N PHE A 247 -9.23 -5.27 6.27
CA PHE A 247 -9.12 -5.97 4.99
C PHE A 247 -10.49 -6.23 4.41
N ASP A 248 -10.88 -5.45 3.40
CA ASP A 248 -12.18 -5.51 2.80
C ASP A 248 -12.15 -5.69 1.28
N SER A 249 -13.27 -6.15 0.73
CA SER A 249 -13.47 -6.25 -0.71
C SER A 249 -14.88 -5.82 -1.11
N ASP A 250 -14.97 -4.75 -1.88
CA ASP A 250 -16.21 -4.24 -2.45
C ASP A 250 -16.55 -5.02 -3.74
N LEU A 251 -17.56 -5.87 -3.68
CA LEU A 251 -18.07 -6.65 -4.83
C LEU A 251 -19.05 -5.79 -5.62
N ILE A 252 -18.55 -4.95 -6.54
CA ILE A 252 -19.38 -3.96 -7.25
C ILE A 252 -20.02 -4.47 -8.55
N GLY A 253 -19.50 -5.55 -9.12
CA GLY A 253 -20.01 -6.13 -10.37
C GLY A 253 -20.67 -7.50 -10.15
N ASN A 254 -21.64 -7.85 -11.02
CA ASN A 254 -22.21 -9.20 -11.02
C ASN A 254 -21.12 -10.24 -11.29
N GLY A 255 -21.16 -11.37 -10.59
CA GLY A 255 -20.15 -12.42 -10.74
C GLY A 255 -18.78 -12.09 -10.14
N SER A 256 -18.64 -10.94 -9.45
CA SER A 256 -17.41 -10.61 -8.72
C SER A 256 -17.18 -11.57 -7.56
N HIS A 257 -15.93 -11.86 -7.27
CA HIS A 257 -15.54 -12.82 -6.23
C HIS A 257 -14.33 -12.33 -5.43
N ALA A 258 -14.36 -12.50 -4.11
CA ALA A 258 -13.23 -12.31 -3.22
C ALA A 258 -13.05 -13.55 -2.36
N ASN A 259 -11.81 -13.96 -2.15
CA ASN A 259 -11.43 -14.99 -1.19
C ASN A 259 -10.32 -14.42 -0.31
N LEU A 260 -10.50 -14.44 1.00
CA LEU A 260 -9.55 -13.88 1.95
C LEU A 260 -9.06 -14.96 2.91
N LYS A 261 -7.73 -15.10 2.98
CA LYS A 261 -7.03 -15.92 3.96
C LYS A 261 -6.08 -15.03 4.74
N VAL A 262 -6.24 -14.97 6.05
CA VAL A 262 -5.40 -14.19 6.95
C VAL A 262 -4.76 -15.10 7.97
N ILE A 263 -3.46 -14.89 8.20
CA ILE A 263 -2.70 -15.52 9.28
C ILE A 263 -2.09 -14.40 10.12
N GLY A 264 -2.44 -14.33 11.40
CA GLY A 264 -1.83 -13.46 12.38
C GLY A 264 -0.89 -14.26 13.30
N LEU A 265 0.35 -13.80 13.44
CA LEU A 265 1.30 -14.32 14.42
C LEU A 265 1.61 -13.24 15.43
N SER A 266 1.25 -13.45 16.69
CA SER A 266 1.53 -12.51 17.77
C SER A 266 2.35 -13.15 18.88
N SER A 267 3.18 -12.36 19.55
CA SER A 267 4.02 -12.79 20.66
C SER A 267 4.02 -11.79 21.81
N GLY A 268 4.39 -12.23 22.99
CA GLY A 268 4.56 -11.38 24.17
C GLY A 268 3.27 -10.64 24.56
N ARG A 269 3.33 -9.31 24.56
CA ARG A 269 2.19 -8.42 24.91
C ARG A 269 1.59 -7.71 23.69
N GLN A 270 1.97 -8.11 22.51
CA GLN A 270 1.46 -7.55 21.27
C GLN A 270 -0.06 -7.72 21.16
N VAL A 271 -0.70 -6.70 20.61
CA VAL A 271 -2.14 -6.72 20.29
C VAL A 271 -2.29 -6.60 18.78
N GLN A 272 -3.02 -7.53 18.19
CA GLN A 272 -3.44 -7.46 16.79
C GLN A 272 -4.96 -7.39 16.74
N GLY A 273 -5.49 -6.33 16.14
CA GLY A 273 -6.90 -6.18 15.79
C GLY A 273 -7.05 -6.29 14.27
N ILE A 274 -7.79 -7.29 13.82
CA ILE A 274 -8.00 -7.55 12.39
C ILE A 274 -9.50 -7.53 12.14
N ASP A 275 -9.94 -6.67 11.25
CA ASP A 275 -11.29 -6.62 10.70
C ASP A 275 -11.27 -7.11 9.24
N THR A 276 -12.35 -7.85 8.83
CA THR A 276 -12.43 -8.43 7.49
C THR A 276 -13.89 -8.55 7.02
#